data_f08a804fc3b8ce88e808a36398388c74
#
_entry.id   f08a804fc3b8ce88e808a36398388c74
#
_cell.length_a   1.000
_cell.length_b   1.000
_cell.length_c   1.000
_cell.angle_alpha   90.00
_cell.angle_beta   90.00
_cell.angle_gamma   90.00
#
_symmetry.space_group_name_H-M   'P 1'
#
loop_
_entity.id
_entity.type
_entity.pdbx_description
1 polymer ?
#
loop_
_entity_poly.entity_id
_entity_poly.type
_entity_poly.pdbx_seq_one_letter_code
_entity_poly.pdbx_strand_id
1 'polypeptide(L)'
;MAMSNIDQVTSLHKNNELQLLCFRLEKGKDLYAVNVFKIREVVKYNGAVTIVSHEPNSLVEGLITIRELTIPLIDMRKWFFYDPAMPTKNLRNYAVPRQKGEDDIVMICEFSKWTIGVRIYEADRILNKKWTEIEQSAGVGSSGGGNGKLVSRTRYYDGKLVQVVDIEKMLVDVFPWIEEEKNKEMESINQVVTTKKILLADDSPSVLKTMQTILNRLGVIHLDFINGQKLLDHLFSPDTDISEIGLIITDLEMPEASGFEVIKQVKANAASKHIPIVVNSSMSGTSNEEMALSLDADEFISKSNPVEIEKAVRELMLR
;
A
#
# COMPACT_ATOMS: atom_id res chain seq x y z
N MET A 1 0.30 3.32 -32.68
CA MET A 1 -0.84 2.98 -31.82
C MET A 1 -0.32 3.06 -30.38
N ALA A 2 -0.84 3.99 -29.59
CA ALA A 2 -0.49 4.05 -28.18
C ALA A 2 -1.22 2.87 -27.51
N MET A 3 -0.48 1.96 -26.87
CA MET A 3 -1.04 0.99 -25.97
C MET A 3 -1.88 1.72 -24.93
N SER A 4 -3.08 1.25 -24.63
CA SER A 4 -3.89 1.83 -23.56
C SER A 4 -3.18 1.64 -22.23
N ASN A 5 -3.39 2.52 -21.26
CA ASN A 5 -2.82 2.38 -19.92
C ASN A 5 -3.14 1.01 -19.30
N ILE A 6 -4.31 0.45 -19.62
CA ILE A 6 -4.77 -0.89 -19.19
C ILE A 6 -3.82 -1.99 -19.73
N ASP A 7 -3.40 -1.92 -20.99
CA ASP A 7 -2.48 -2.92 -21.58
C ASP A 7 -1.08 -2.85 -20.94
N GLN A 8 -0.62 -1.65 -20.55
CA GLN A 8 0.66 -1.49 -19.85
C GLN A 8 0.61 -2.05 -18.43
N VAL A 9 -0.42 -1.73 -17.66
CA VAL A 9 -0.61 -2.25 -16.30
C VAL A 9 -0.75 -3.78 -16.33
N THR A 10 -1.54 -4.31 -17.26
CA THR A 10 -1.72 -5.76 -17.42
C THR A 10 -0.42 -6.49 -17.78
N SER A 11 0.45 -5.88 -18.61
CA SER A 11 1.73 -6.49 -18.99
C SER A 11 2.74 -6.50 -17.83
N LEU A 12 2.71 -5.51 -16.95
CA LEU A 12 3.60 -5.41 -15.78
C LEU A 12 3.25 -6.47 -14.72
N HIS A 13 1.98 -6.64 -14.43
CA HIS A 13 1.54 -7.70 -13.51
C HIS A 13 1.84 -9.12 -14.04
N LYS A 14 1.81 -9.31 -15.36
CA LYS A 14 2.22 -10.59 -15.97
C LYS A 14 3.69 -10.91 -15.81
N ASN A 15 4.55 -9.88 -15.68
CA ASN A 15 5.99 -10.07 -15.58
C ASN A 15 6.50 -10.17 -14.14
N ASN A 16 5.62 -10.07 -13.14
CA ASN A 16 6.00 -10.07 -11.72
C ASN A 16 7.06 -9.01 -11.37
N GLU A 17 6.88 -7.79 -11.89
CA GLU A 17 7.79 -6.66 -11.73
C GLU A 17 7.18 -5.56 -10.88
N LEU A 18 7.99 -4.97 -10.00
CA LEU A 18 7.67 -3.81 -9.19
C LEU A 18 8.21 -2.54 -9.86
N GLN A 19 7.36 -1.52 -9.99
CA GLN A 19 7.76 -0.21 -10.49
C GLN A 19 7.99 0.76 -9.33
N LEU A 20 9.19 1.30 -9.24
CA LEU A 20 9.63 2.18 -8.17
C LEU A 20 10.01 3.55 -8.75
N LEU A 21 9.30 4.62 -8.37
CA LEU A 21 9.75 5.98 -8.65
C LEU A 21 10.88 6.33 -7.70
N CYS A 22 12.06 6.56 -8.24
CA CYS A 22 13.21 7.02 -7.47
C CYS A 22 13.18 8.52 -7.26
N PHE A 23 13.60 8.94 -6.07
CA PHE A 23 13.65 10.35 -5.67
C PHE A 23 14.75 10.63 -4.67
N ARG A 24 15.08 11.92 -4.47
CA ARG A 24 16.01 12.39 -3.45
C ARG A 24 15.37 13.42 -2.53
N LEU A 25 15.87 13.48 -1.32
CA LEU A 25 15.49 14.49 -0.34
C LEU A 25 16.46 15.67 -0.30
N GLU A 26 17.68 15.47 -0.81
CA GLU A 26 18.73 16.48 -0.93
C GLU A 26 19.58 16.20 -2.19
N LYS A 27 20.18 17.25 -2.74
CA LYS A 27 21.03 17.15 -3.92
C LYS A 27 22.21 16.20 -3.70
N GLY A 28 22.34 15.20 -4.56
CA GLY A 28 23.47 14.26 -4.53
C GLY A 28 23.55 13.35 -3.32
N LYS A 29 22.51 13.30 -2.49
CA LYS A 29 22.41 12.41 -1.31
C LYS A 29 21.73 11.10 -1.68
N ASP A 30 21.35 10.34 -0.65
CA ASP A 30 20.76 9.01 -0.75
C ASP A 30 19.55 8.97 -1.70
N LEU A 31 19.40 7.83 -2.34
CA LEU A 31 18.32 7.56 -3.27
C LEU A 31 17.24 6.75 -2.55
N TYR A 32 16.04 7.27 -2.60
CA TYR A 32 14.84 6.64 -2.08
C TYR A 32 13.92 6.24 -3.23
N ALA A 33 12.96 5.38 -2.95
CA ALA A 33 11.93 5.03 -3.93
C ALA A 33 10.59 4.79 -3.26
N VAL A 34 9.55 4.95 -4.03
CA VAL A 34 8.18 4.62 -3.65
C VAL A 34 7.53 3.85 -4.80
N ASN A 35 6.63 2.93 -4.46
CA ASN A 35 5.87 2.21 -5.47
C ASN A 35 5.03 3.18 -6.32
N VAL A 36 5.19 3.10 -7.65
CA VAL A 36 4.50 3.98 -8.61
C VAL A 36 2.98 3.88 -8.46
N PHE A 37 2.46 2.72 -8.11
CA PHE A 37 1.01 2.52 -7.95
C PHE A 37 0.39 3.33 -6.80
N LYS A 38 1.21 3.81 -5.87
CA LYS A 38 0.77 4.72 -4.79
C LYS A 38 0.81 6.19 -5.20
N ILE A 39 1.29 6.49 -6.42
CA ILE A 39 1.44 7.83 -6.95
C ILE A 39 0.41 8.05 -8.06
N ARG A 40 -0.49 9.00 -7.83
CA ARG A 40 -1.42 9.45 -8.87
C ARG A 40 -0.72 10.27 -9.93
N GLU A 41 0.07 11.25 -9.51
CA GLU A 41 0.82 12.14 -10.39
C GLU A 41 1.98 12.82 -9.67
N VAL A 42 2.94 13.34 -10.45
CA VAL A 42 4.05 14.15 -9.97
C VAL A 42 3.95 15.52 -10.62
N VAL A 43 3.93 16.56 -9.80
CA VAL A 43 3.73 17.94 -10.26
C VAL A 43 4.84 18.86 -9.75
N LYS A 44 5.08 19.94 -10.47
CA LYS A 44 5.92 21.03 -9.99
C LYS A 44 5.18 21.82 -8.92
N TYR A 45 5.87 22.13 -7.84
CA TYR A 45 5.34 22.93 -6.77
C TYR A 45 5.54 24.43 -7.05
N ASN A 46 4.46 25.19 -7.10
CA ASN A 46 4.48 26.63 -7.40
C ASN A 46 4.61 27.52 -6.16
N GLY A 47 4.77 26.94 -4.98
CA GLY A 47 4.90 27.68 -3.73
C GLY A 47 3.59 28.16 -3.11
N ALA A 48 2.45 27.88 -3.72
CA ALA A 48 1.14 28.31 -3.20
C ALA A 48 0.61 27.32 -2.16
N VAL A 49 0.98 27.54 -0.89
CA VAL A 49 0.48 26.76 0.26
C VAL A 49 -0.32 27.66 1.18
N THR A 50 -1.50 27.20 1.56
CA THR A 50 -2.24 27.79 2.67
C THR A 50 -1.81 27.15 3.97
N ILE A 51 -1.14 27.93 4.84
CA ILE A 51 -0.65 27.45 6.12
C ILE A 51 -1.84 27.21 7.05
N VAL A 52 -1.98 25.99 7.57
CA VAL A 52 -3.07 25.60 8.48
C VAL A 52 -2.60 25.37 9.91
N SER A 53 -1.29 25.25 10.14
CA SER A 53 -0.69 25.11 11.47
C SER A 53 0.59 25.92 11.58
N HIS A 54 0.79 26.58 12.71
CA HIS A 54 2.02 27.28 13.04
C HIS A 54 2.92 26.47 13.99
N GLU A 55 2.55 25.25 14.32
CA GLU A 55 3.32 24.39 15.20
C GLU A 55 4.68 24.01 14.57
N PRO A 56 5.81 24.23 15.27
CA PRO A 56 7.14 23.97 14.74
C PRO A 56 7.37 22.50 14.36
N ASN A 57 6.65 21.59 14.99
CA ASN A 57 6.77 20.15 14.82
C ASN A 57 5.68 19.55 13.91
N SER A 58 4.86 20.38 13.27
CA SER A 58 3.87 19.91 12.33
C SER A 58 4.55 19.24 11.11
N LEU A 59 4.15 18.02 10.82
CA LEU A 59 4.56 17.31 9.59
C LEU A 59 3.85 17.87 8.37
N VAL A 60 2.64 18.40 8.55
CA VAL A 60 1.86 19.07 7.50
C VAL A 60 2.38 20.50 7.33
N GLU A 61 2.84 20.86 6.14
CA GLU A 61 3.27 22.21 5.81
C GLU A 61 2.07 23.16 5.63
N GLY A 62 0.95 22.61 5.15
CA GLY A 62 -0.28 23.35 4.88
C GLY A 62 -1.15 22.60 3.89
N LEU A 63 -2.05 23.30 3.24
CA LEU A 63 -2.90 22.80 2.16
C LEU A 63 -2.44 23.34 0.81
N ILE A 64 -2.40 22.50 -0.21
CA ILE A 64 -2.17 22.89 -1.60
C ILE A 64 -3.40 22.55 -2.44
N THR A 65 -3.65 23.36 -3.46
CA THR A 65 -4.71 23.08 -4.43
C THR A 65 -4.07 22.73 -5.76
N ILE A 66 -4.37 21.52 -6.25
CA ILE A 66 -3.92 21.00 -7.52
C ILE A 66 -5.13 20.52 -8.30
N ARG A 67 -5.38 21.10 -9.48
CA ARG A 67 -6.53 20.76 -10.33
C ARG A 67 -7.85 20.64 -9.55
N GLU A 68 -8.19 21.69 -8.79
CA GLU A 68 -9.43 21.80 -8.00
C GLU A 68 -9.48 20.93 -6.72
N LEU A 69 -8.50 20.05 -6.52
CA LEU A 69 -8.39 19.24 -5.32
C LEU A 69 -7.49 19.93 -4.29
N THR A 70 -8.02 20.20 -3.10
CA THR A 70 -7.26 20.75 -1.97
C THR A 70 -6.83 19.62 -1.05
N ILE A 71 -5.53 19.43 -0.90
CA ILE A 71 -4.93 18.32 -0.17
C ILE A 71 -3.85 18.80 0.81
N PRO A 72 -3.61 18.05 1.91
CA PRO A 72 -2.50 18.36 2.80
C PRO A 72 -1.15 18.11 2.12
N LEU A 73 -0.21 19.03 2.34
CA LEU A 73 1.18 18.93 1.88
C LEU A 73 2.07 18.50 3.03
N ILE A 74 2.81 17.41 2.83
CA ILE A 74 3.75 16.84 3.79
C ILE A 74 5.17 16.98 3.24
N ASP A 75 6.09 17.48 4.06
CA ASP A 75 7.51 17.47 3.72
C ASP A 75 8.11 16.11 4.09
N MET A 76 8.50 15.31 3.08
CA MET A 76 9.10 13.99 3.24
C MET A 76 10.33 14.03 4.14
N ARG A 77 11.16 15.07 4.02
CA ARG A 77 12.38 15.20 4.81
C ARG A 77 12.07 15.41 6.29
N LYS A 78 11.07 16.22 6.61
CA LYS A 78 10.62 16.39 8.00
C LYS A 78 10.12 15.06 8.57
N TRP A 79 9.33 14.33 7.80
CA TRP A 79 8.82 13.03 8.24
C TRP A 79 9.97 12.04 8.50
N PHE A 80 11.01 12.00 7.67
CA PHE A 80 12.18 11.13 7.92
C PHE A 80 12.85 11.39 9.26
N PHE A 81 12.91 12.65 9.69
CA PHE A 81 13.48 13.04 10.98
C PHE A 81 12.47 13.06 12.14
N TYR A 82 11.19 12.83 11.85
CA TYR A 82 10.17 12.73 12.87
C TYR A 82 10.35 11.46 13.69
N ASP A 83 10.25 11.62 15.01
CA ASP A 83 10.27 10.53 15.98
C ASP A 83 9.08 10.73 16.93
N PRO A 84 8.10 9.80 16.90
CA PRO A 84 6.93 9.88 17.79
C PRO A 84 7.31 9.88 19.27
N ALA A 85 8.44 9.27 19.64
CA ALA A 85 8.96 9.29 21.02
C ALA A 85 9.59 10.64 21.42
N MET A 86 9.89 11.51 20.45
CA MET A 86 10.48 12.83 20.66
C MET A 86 9.74 13.92 19.88
N PRO A 87 8.45 14.17 20.16
CA PRO A 87 7.61 15.10 19.38
C PRO A 87 8.04 16.57 19.51
N THR A 88 8.88 16.91 20.53
CA THR A 88 9.39 18.26 20.75
C THR A 88 10.55 18.66 19.82
N LYS A 89 11.06 17.72 19.00
CA LYS A 89 12.12 18.00 18.03
C LYS A 89 11.65 19.03 17.01
N ASN A 90 12.44 20.08 16.82
CA ASN A 90 12.13 21.10 15.82
C ASN A 90 12.36 20.58 14.40
N LEU A 91 11.29 20.21 13.72
CA LEU A 91 11.31 19.64 12.36
C LEU A 91 11.47 20.69 11.25
N ARG A 92 11.32 21.99 11.53
CA ARG A 92 11.52 23.05 10.52
C ARG A 92 12.92 23.04 9.92
N ASN A 93 13.93 22.66 10.70
CA ASN A 93 15.31 22.56 10.24
C ASN A 93 15.54 21.43 9.23
N TYR A 94 14.59 20.50 9.10
CA TYR A 94 14.63 19.37 8.17
C TYR A 94 13.72 19.54 6.96
N ALA A 95 13.15 20.73 6.77
CA ALA A 95 12.38 21.03 5.56
C ALA A 95 13.26 20.87 4.32
N VAL A 96 12.67 20.40 3.23
CA VAL A 96 13.35 20.31 1.93
C VAL A 96 13.78 21.72 1.51
N PRO A 97 15.08 21.98 1.30
CA PRO A 97 15.53 23.32 0.95
C PRO A 97 15.01 23.71 -0.43
N ARG A 98 14.61 24.96 -0.57
CA ARG A 98 14.33 25.58 -1.86
C ARG A 98 15.63 26.11 -2.45
N GLN A 99 15.96 25.69 -3.66
CA GLN A 99 17.03 26.30 -4.45
C GLN A 99 16.44 27.36 -5.35
N LYS A 100 17.13 28.51 -5.45
CA LYS A 100 16.69 29.60 -6.31
C LYS A 100 16.78 29.17 -7.76
N GLY A 101 15.60 29.06 -8.44
CA GLY A 101 15.51 28.64 -9.83
C GLY A 101 15.27 27.14 -10.08
N GLU A 102 15.17 26.33 -9.01
CA GLU A 102 14.70 24.94 -9.10
C GLU A 102 13.21 24.86 -8.69
N ASP A 103 12.46 24.08 -9.44
CA ASP A 103 11.07 23.81 -9.11
C ASP A 103 11.02 22.68 -8.08
N ASP A 104 10.40 22.94 -6.94
CA ASP A 104 10.05 21.89 -5.98
C ASP A 104 9.12 20.87 -6.64
N ILE A 105 9.24 19.62 -6.24
CA ILE A 105 8.42 18.50 -6.73
C ILE A 105 7.46 18.06 -5.64
N VAL A 106 6.21 17.83 -6.03
CA VAL A 106 5.19 17.22 -5.17
C VAL A 106 4.69 15.94 -5.84
N MET A 107 4.81 14.83 -5.14
CA MET A 107 4.14 13.58 -5.48
C MET A 107 2.74 13.61 -4.88
N ILE A 108 1.72 13.43 -5.70
CA ILE A 108 0.34 13.26 -5.24
C ILE A 108 0.14 11.77 -5.03
N CYS A 109 -0.06 11.38 -3.79
CA CYS A 109 -0.23 9.99 -3.39
C CYS A 109 -1.67 9.73 -2.98
N GLU A 110 -2.19 8.58 -3.39
CA GLU A 110 -3.55 8.12 -3.05
C GLU A 110 -3.48 6.83 -2.24
N PHE A 111 -4.24 6.83 -1.14
CA PHE A 111 -4.35 5.68 -0.24
C PHE A 111 -5.81 5.51 0.15
N SER A 112 -6.46 4.46 -0.34
CA SER A 112 -7.86 4.24 -0.01
C SER A 112 -8.70 5.51 -0.30
N LYS A 113 -9.24 6.15 0.74
CA LYS A 113 -10.01 7.39 0.66
C LYS A 113 -9.19 8.68 0.82
N TRP A 114 -7.87 8.57 0.98
CA TRP A 114 -7.00 9.71 1.30
C TRP A 114 -6.10 10.09 0.14
N THR A 115 -6.03 11.38 -0.15
CA THR A 115 -5.07 11.96 -1.09
C THR A 115 -4.19 12.96 -0.36
N ILE A 116 -2.87 12.83 -0.51
CA ILE A 116 -1.89 13.72 0.09
C ILE A 116 -0.86 14.18 -0.94
N GLY A 117 -0.33 15.38 -0.74
CA GLY A 117 0.84 15.87 -1.44
C GLY A 117 2.10 15.59 -0.63
N VAL A 118 3.09 14.97 -1.23
CA VAL A 118 4.38 14.67 -0.59
C VAL A 118 5.47 15.44 -1.29
N ARG A 119 6.07 16.40 -0.58
CA ARG A 119 7.13 17.25 -1.11
C ARG A 119 8.47 16.57 -1.01
N ILE A 120 9.20 16.53 -2.15
CA ILE A 120 10.54 15.97 -2.29
C ILE A 120 11.47 16.99 -2.96
N TYR A 121 12.79 16.72 -2.94
CA TYR A 121 13.77 17.59 -3.58
C TYR A 121 13.76 17.41 -5.10
N GLU A 122 13.90 16.19 -5.56
CA GLU A 122 13.88 15.85 -6.98
C GLU A 122 13.32 14.44 -7.22
N ALA A 123 12.58 14.27 -8.30
CA ALA A 123 12.22 12.96 -8.83
C ALA A 123 13.28 12.55 -9.89
N ASP A 124 13.70 11.30 -9.84
CA ASP A 124 14.62 10.73 -10.81
C ASP A 124 13.80 9.90 -11.82
N ARG A 125 14.10 8.67 -12.02
CA ARG A 125 13.43 7.78 -12.97
C ARG A 125 12.68 6.65 -12.27
N ILE A 126 11.85 5.97 -13.04
CA ILE A 126 11.21 4.74 -12.61
C ILE A 126 12.19 3.58 -12.82
N LEU A 127 12.36 2.76 -11.76
CA LEU A 127 13.04 1.48 -11.81
C LEU A 127 12.00 0.36 -11.95
N ASN A 128 12.20 -0.50 -12.93
CA ASN A 128 11.49 -1.78 -12.99
C ASN A 128 12.37 -2.84 -12.32
N LYS A 129 11.86 -3.51 -11.32
CA LYS A 129 12.57 -4.51 -10.53
C LYS A 129 11.74 -5.77 -10.38
N LYS A 130 12.37 -6.91 -10.57
CA LYS A 130 11.76 -8.18 -10.19
C LYS A 130 11.71 -8.27 -8.66
N TRP A 131 10.72 -8.94 -8.13
CA TRP A 131 10.62 -9.15 -6.68
C TRP A 131 11.86 -9.84 -6.10
N THR A 132 12.54 -10.69 -6.87
CA THR A 132 13.81 -11.33 -6.47
C THR A 132 15.00 -10.36 -6.31
N GLU A 133 14.88 -9.14 -6.83
CA GLU A 133 15.87 -8.07 -6.69
C GLU A 133 15.54 -7.11 -5.53
N ILE A 134 14.44 -7.35 -4.83
CA ILE A 134 13.98 -6.59 -3.68
C ILE A 134 14.37 -7.33 -2.41
N GLU A 135 15.22 -6.72 -1.60
CA GLU A 135 15.60 -7.25 -0.30
C GLU A 135 14.68 -6.64 0.76
N GLN A 136 13.91 -7.46 1.47
CA GLN A 136 13.12 -6.97 2.61
C GLN A 136 14.05 -6.45 3.71
N SER A 137 13.68 -5.35 4.32
CA SER A 137 14.43 -4.77 5.43
C SER A 137 14.16 -5.54 6.73
N ALA A 138 14.52 -6.83 6.77
CA ALA A 138 14.37 -7.66 7.95
C ALA A 138 15.21 -7.03 9.09
N GLY A 139 14.55 -6.38 10.05
CA GLY A 139 15.16 -5.99 11.32
C GLY A 139 15.90 -4.66 11.37
N VAL A 140 15.82 -3.77 10.38
CA VAL A 140 16.39 -2.40 10.48
C VAL A 140 15.57 -1.50 11.43
N GLY A 141 14.51 -2.03 12.02
CA GLY A 141 13.67 -1.32 13.00
C GLY A 141 14.30 -1.10 14.38
N SER A 142 15.43 -1.74 14.70
CA SER A 142 15.97 -1.65 16.08
C SER A 142 17.38 -1.10 16.22
N SER A 143 18.15 -0.84 15.17
CA SER A 143 19.54 -0.39 15.33
C SER A 143 20.03 0.69 14.36
N GLY A 144 19.21 1.18 13.45
CA GLY A 144 19.65 2.16 12.47
C GLY A 144 18.53 3.10 12.05
N GLY A 145 18.16 4.05 12.89
CA GLY A 145 17.56 5.34 12.53
C GLY A 145 16.25 5.39 11.71
N GLY A 146 15.59 4.27 11.41
CA GLY A 146 14.50 4.26 10.44
C GLY A 146 13.07 4.10 10.98
N ASN A 147 12.86 3.81 12.27
CA ASN A 147 11.52 3.69 12.90
C ASN A 147 10.42 3.05 12.03
N GLY A 148 10.76 2.02 11.23
CA GLY A 148 9.81 1.35 10.34
C GLY A 148 9.39 2.15 9.09
N LYS A 149 10.10 3.21 8.75
CA LYS A 149 9.80 4.06 7.57
C LYS A 149 10.26 3.49 6.24
N LEU A 150 11.10 2.46 6.29
CA LEU A 150 11.65 1.76 5.14
C LEU A 150 11.18 0.31 5.16
N VAL A 151 10.59 -0.14 4.06
CA VAL A 151 10.04 -1.51 3.95
C VAL A 151 11.01 -2.47 3.28
N SER A 152 11.78 -1.99 2.30
CA SER A 152 12.69 -2.83 1.54
C SER A 152 13.82 -2.01 0.93
N ARG A 153 14.74 -2.68 0.26
CA ARG A 153 15.84 -2.05 -0.47
C ARG A 153 16.11 -2.78 -1.78
N THR A 154 16.65 -2.06 -2.74
CA THR A 154 17.10 -2.60 -4.02
C THR A 154 18.33 -1.83 -4.51
N ARG A 155 18.78 -2.10 -5.72
CA ARG A 155 19.93 -1.40 -6.32
C ARG A 155 19.52 -0.62 -7.56
N TYR A 156 20.08 0.57 -7.67
CA TYR A 156 20.01 1.39 -8.86
C TYR A 156 20.87 0.82 -9.99
N TYR A 157 20.77 1.34 -11.20
CA TYR A 157 21.55 0.87 -12.36
C TYR A 157 23.07 0.96 -12.19
N ASP A 158 23.56 1.90 -11.40
CA ASP A 158 24.97 2.08 -11.06
C ASP A 158 25.41 1.30 -9.80
N GLY A 159 24.56 0.42 -9.29
CA GLY A 159 24.79 -0.39 -8.11
C GLY A 159 24.54 0.30 -6.75
N LYS A 160 24.22 1.61 -6.75
CA LYS A 160 23.88 2.32 -5.51
C LYS A 160 22.64 1.74 -4.85
N LEU A 161 22.61 1.79 -3.53
CA LEU A 161 21.47 1.36 -2.74
C LEU A 161 20.30 2.32 -2.96
N VAL A 162 19.12 1.75 -3.14
CA VAL A 162 17.84 2.45 -3.18
C VAL A 162 16.99 1.93 -2.02
N GLN A 163 16.51 2.83 -1.19
CA GLN A 163 15.69 2.50 -0.02
C GLN A 163 14.22 2.74 -0.36
N VAL A 164 13.39 1.71 -0.22
CA VAL A 164 11.95 1.80 -0.50
C VAL A 164 11.22 2.28 0.74
N VAL A 165 10.48 3.37 0.58
CA VAL A 165 9.80 4.09 1.66
C VAL A 165 8.40 3.52 1.89
N ASP A 166 8.04 3.34 3.17
CA ASP A 166 6.67 3.05 3.58
C ASP A 166 5.85 4.34 3.66
N ILE A 167 5.14 4.63 2.59
CA ILE A 167 4.34 5.85 2.53
C ILE A 167 3.00 5.72 3.27
N GLU A 168 2.52 4.49 3.52
CA GLU A 168 1.33 4.25 4.36
C GLU A 168 1.64 4.55 5.82
N LYS A 169 2.83 4.18 6.27
CA LYS A 169 3.30 4.60 7.60
C LYS A 169 3.39 6.11 7.74
N MET A 170 3.78 6.83 6.68
CA MET A 170 3.75 8.29 6.71
C MET A 170 2.34 8.80 7.01
N LEU A 171 1.32 8.23 6.38
CA LEU A 171 -0.07 8.63 6.58
C LEU A 171 -0.49 8.47 8.05
N VAL A 172 -0.15 7.33 8.66
CA VAL A 172 -0.45 7.07 10.09
C VAL A 172 0.33 8.01 11.01
N ASP A 173 1.61 8.24 10.75
CA ASP A 173 2.44 9.15 11.56
C ASP A 173 1.94 10.61 11.48
N VAL A 174 1.42 11.03 10.34
CA VAL A 174 0.91 12.40 10.11
C VAL A 174 -0.49 12.58 10.64
N PHE A 175 -1.33 11.54 10.51
CA PHE A 175 -2.74 11.55 10.88
C PHE A 175 -3.09 10.40 11.83
N PRO A 176 -2.65 10.44 13.10
CA PRO A 176 -2.87 9.35 14.06
C PRO A 176 -4.34 9.03 14.29
N TRP A 177 -5.23 10.00 14.11
CA TRP A 177 -6.68 9.81 14.23
C TRP A 177 -7.27 8.82 13.20
N ILE A 178 -6.58 8.54 12.09
CA ILE A 178 -6.97 7.50 11.13
C ILE A 178 -6.94 6.12 11.81
N GLU A 179 -5.94 5.89 12.66
CA GLU A 179 -5.83 4.64 13.43
C GLU A 179 -6.90 4.57 14.53
N GLU A 180 -7.21 5.70 15.17
CA GLU A 180 -8.29 5.79 16.15
C GLU A 180 -9.66 5.52 15.51
N GLU A 181 -9.91 6.03 14.30
CA GLU A 181 -11.13 5.78 13.54
C GLU A 181 -11.26 4.29 13.19
N LYS A 182 -10.19 3.66 12.70
CA LYS A 182 -10.15 2.22 12.47
C LYS A 182 -10.41 1.40 13.73
N ASN A 183 -9.89 1.83 14.87
CA ASN A 183 -10.12 1.14 16.14
C ASN A 183 -11.61 1.22 16.57
N LYS A 184 -12.28 2.37 16.37
CA LYS A 184 -13.71 2.52 16.61
C LYS A 184 -14.54 1.66 15.66
N GLU A 185 -14.20 1.63 14.38
CA GLU A 185 -14.81 0.74 13.39
C GLU A 185 -14.64 -0.72 13.81
N MET A 186 -13.45 -1.09 14.31
CA MET A 186 -13.17 -2.42 14.83
C MET A 186 -14.10 -2.80 16.00
N GLU A 187 -14.43 -1.86 16.88
CA GLU A 187 -15.33 -2.09 18.01
C GLU A 187 -16.78 -2.39 17.58
N SER A 188 -17.19 -1.91 16.41
CA SER A 188 -18.54 -2.12 15.87
C SER A 188 -18.76 -3.47 15.20
N ILE A 189 -17.70 -4.24 14.93
CA ILE A 189 -17.75 -5.52 14.24
C ILE A 189 -18.45 -6.59 15.11
N ASN A 190 -19.38 -7.31 14.48
CA ASN A 190 -20.08 -8.42 15.10
C ASN A 190 -19.57 -9.78 14.60
N GLN A 191 -19.67 -10.80 15.45
CA GLN A 191 -19.24 -12.15 15.08
C GLN A 191 -20.08 -12.75 13.94
N VAL A 192 -19.43 -13.56 13.13
CA VAL A 192 -20.03 -14.37 12.05
C VAL A 192 -19.96 -15.83 12.44
N VAL A 193 -21.08 -16.54 12.32
CA VAL A 193 -21.12 -17.97 12.62
C VAL A 193 -20.97 -18.74 11.32
N THR A 194 -19.82 -19.36 11.13
CA THR A 194 -19.51 -20.20 9.97
C THR A 194 -18.48 -21.25 10.33
N THR A 195 -18.51 -22.41 9.67
CA THR A 195 -17.48 -23.45 9.74
C THR A 195 -16.46 -23.36 8.61
N LYS A 196 -16.74 -22.51 7.62
CA LYS A 196 -15.86 -22.31 6.48
C LYS A 196 -14.64 -21.49 6.86
N LYS A 197 -13.56 -21.70 6.13
CA LYS A 197 -12.27 -21.02 6.32
C LYS A 197 -12.08 -19.90 5.30
N ILE A 198 -11.33 -18.88 5.71
CA ILE A 198 -10.84 -17.82 4.81
C ILE A 198 -9.38 -18.10 4.50
N LEU A 199 -8.99 -18.01 3.22
CA LEU A 199 -7.59 -17.92 2.82
C LEU A 199 -7.23 -16.45 2.64
N LEU A 200 -6.23 -15.98 3.37
CA LEU A 200 -5.76 -14.59 3.34
C LEU A 200 -4.35 -14.52 2.78
N ALA A 201 -4.12 -13.73 1.72
CA ALA A 201 -2.79 -13.49 1.19
C ALA A 201 -2.45 -12.00 1.14
N ASP A 202 -1.31 -11.62 1.74
CA ASP A 202 -0.73 -10.27 1.69
C ASP A 202 0.77 -10.38 2.00
N ASP A 203 1.63 -9.63 1.30
CA ASP A 203 3.08 -9.68 1.51
C ASP A 203 3.55 -8.80 2.67
N SER A 204 2.68 -7.92 3.17
CA SER A 204 2.96 -7.02 4.29
C SER A 204 2.62 -7.66 5.63
N PRO A 205 3.60 -7.96 6.51
CA PRO A 205 3.33 -8.51 7.84
C PRO A 205 2.43 -7.63 8.70
N SER A 206 2.48 -6.31 8.51
CA SER A 206 1.64 -5.36 9.25
C SER A 206 0.18 -5.45 8.82
N VAL A 207 -0.07 -5.60 7.53
CA VAL A 207 -1.42 -5.79 6.98
C VAL A 207 -1.99 -7.15 7.39
N LEU A 208 -1.20 -8.22 7.25
CA LEU A 208 -1.61 -9.55 7.74
C LEU A 208 -2.04 -9.49 9.19
N LYS A 209 -1.25 -8.84 10.07
CA LYS A 209 -1.58 -8.70 11.48
C LYS A 209 -2.89 -7.93 11.71
N THR A 210 -3.13 -6.87 10.95
CA THR A 210 -4.38 -6.10 11.01
C THR A 210 -5.56 -6.96 10.57
N MET A 211 -5.43 -7.66 9.45
CA MET A 211 -6.46 -8.55 8.91
C MET A 211 -6.76 -9.72 9.87
N GLN A 212 -5.72 -10.34 10.44
CA GLN A 212 -5.87 -11.36 11.49
C GLN A 212 -6.71 -10.83 12.66
N THR A 213 -6.45 -9.58 13.10
CA THR A 213 -7.21 -8.96 14.17
C THR A 213 -8.69 -8.80 13.80
N ILE A 214 -8.99 -8.37 12.56
CA ILE A 214 -10.36 -8.25 12.06
C ILE A 214 -11.04 -9.62 12.00
N LEU A 215 -10.40 -10.61 11.35
CA LEU A 215 -10.97 -11.96 11.15
C LEU A 215 -11.16 -12.71 12.47
N ASN A 216 -10.22 -12.58 13.41
CA ASN A 216 -10.35 -13.13 14.75
C ASN A 216 -11.55 -12.52 15.52
N ARG A 217 -11.76 -11.20 15.35
CA ARG A 217 -12.91 -10.54 15.99
C ARG A 217 -14.24 -10.96 15.35
N LEU A 218 -14.25 -11.21 14.04
CA LEU A 218 -15.39 -11.81 13.36
C LEU A 218 -15.63 -13.26 13.77
N GLY A 219 -14.67 -13.92 14.43
CA GLY A 219 -14.78 -15.31 14.87
C GLY A 219 -14.64 -16.33 13.74
N VAL A 220 -14.02 -15.95 12.62
CA VAL A 220 -13.81 -16.82 11.45
C VAL A 220 -12.44 -17.48 11.48
N ILE A 221 -12.39 -18.75 11.08
CA ILE A 221 -11.12 -19.48 10.91
C ILE A 221 -10.45 -18.97 9.63
N HIS A 222 -9.17 -18.66 9.72
CA HIS A 222 -8.39 -18.20 8.56
C HIS A 222 -7.02 -18.87 8.48
N LEU A 223 -6.48 -18.93 7.30
CA LEU A 223 -5.11 -19.36 6.99
C LEU A 223 -4.42 -18.23 6.21
N ASP A 224 -3.21 -17.86 6.66
CA ASP A 224 -2.51 -16.69 6.17
C ASP A 224 -1.30 -17.06 5.33
N PHE A 225 -1.13 -16.37 4.22
CA PHE A 225 -0.07 -16.59 3.24
C PHE A 225 0.65 -15.27 2.95
N ILE A 226 1.97 -15.34 2.84
CA ILE A 226 2.81 -14.17 2.58
C ILE A 226 2.90 -13.79 1.10
N ASN A 227 2.27 -14.55 0.21
CA ASN A 227 2.14 -14.25 -1.22
C ASN A 227 1.08 -15.13 -1.87
N GLY A 228 0.69 -14.77 -3.09
CA GLY A 228 -0.33 -15.49 -3.83
C GLY A 228 0.08 -16.90 -4.22
N GLN A 229 1.38 -17.16 -4.49
CA GLN A 229 1.83 -18.50 -4.87
C GLN A 229 1.64 -19.50 -3.72
N LYS A 230 1.98 -19.12 -2.49
CA LYS A 230 1.78 -19.99 -1.32
C LYS A 230 0.30 -20.27 -1.05
N LEU A 231 -0.57 -19.30 -1.30
CA LEU A 231 -2.02 -19.51 -1.24
C LEU A 231 -2.47 -20.53 -2.29
N LEU A 232 -2.03 -20.38 -3.53
CA LEU A 232 -2.35 -21.29 -4.62
C LEU A 232 -1.80 -22.72 -4.38
N ASP A 233 -0.57 -22.84 -3.92
CA ASP A 233 0.07 -24.11 -3.56
C ASP A 233 -0.73 -24.83 -2.47
N HIS A 234 -1.24 -24.10 -1.48
CA HIS A 234 -2.10 -24.65 -0.44
C HIS A 234 -3.47 -25.04 -0.99
N LEU A 235 -4.14 -24.14 -1.72
CA LEU A 235 -5.49 -24.38 -2.26
C LEU A 235 -5.54 -25.60 -3.18
N PHE A 236 -4.50 -25.79 -4.00
CA PHE A 236 -4.43 -26.91 -4.96
C PHE A 236 -3.64 -28.11 -4.46
N SER A 237 -3.25 -28.11 -3.17
CA SER A 237 -2.65 -29.28 -2.54
C SER A 237 -3.65 -30.44 -2.46
N PRO A 238 -3.21 -31.69 -2.71
CA PRO A 238 -4.06 -32.88 -2.53
C PRO A 238 -4.64 -33.03 -1.10
N ASP A 239 -3.99 -32.42 -0.12
CA ASP A 239 -4.37 -32.50 1.30
C ASP A 239 -5.41 -31.43 1.69
N THR A 240 -5.75 -30.52 0.77
CA THR A 240 -6.72 -29.43 1.04
C THR A 240 -8.12 -29.83 0.62
N ASP A 241 -9.04 -29.84 1.58
CA ASP A 241 -10.48 -29.92 1.26
C ASP A 241 -11.02 -28.56 0.84
N ILE A 242 -11.12 -28.37 -0.48
CA ILE A 242 -11.65 -27.13 -1.09
C ILE A 242 -13.05 -26.81 -0.59
N SER A 243 -13.83 -27.82 -0.20
CA SER A 243 -15.20 -27.61 0.29
C SER A 243 -15.25 -26.87 1.63
N GLU A 244 -14.16 -26.85 2.38
CA GLU A 244 -14.04 -26.09 3.64
C GLU A 244 -13.71 -24.60 3.44
N ILE A 245 -13.29 -24.21 2.22
CA ILE A 245 -12.93 -22.83 1.90
C ILE A 245 -14.20 -22.04 1.55
N GLY A 246 -14.45 -20.97 2.29
CA GLY A 246 -15.62 -20.11 2.09
C GLY A 246 -15.33 -18.80 1.38
N LEU A 247 -14.07 -18.32 1.46
CA LEU A 247 -13.67 -17.02 0.90
C LEU A 247 -12.16 -16.97 0.73
N ILE A 248 -11.71 -16.27 -0.30
CA ILE A 248 -10.32 -15.84 -0.47
C ILE A 248 -10.27 -14.32 -0.33
N ILE A 249 -9.36 -13.82 0.48
CA ILE A 249 -9.02 -12.39 0.56
C ILE A 249 -7.57 -12.24 0.12
N THR A 250 -7.32 -11.43 -0.90
CA THR A 250 -5.98 -11.30 -1.48
C THR A 250 -5.61 -9.84 -1.72
N ASP A 251 -4.36 -9.48 -1.43
CA ASP A 251 -3.78 -8.26 -1.99
C ASP A 251 -3.50 -8.45 -3.49
N LEU A 252 -3.39 -7.35 -4.23
CA LEU A 252 -3.00 -7.38 -5.64
C LEU A 252 -1.49 -7.46 -5.85
N GLU A 253 -0.74 -6.74 -5.03
CA GLU A 253 0.71 -6.57 -5.19
C GLU A 253 1.48 -7.49 -4.26
N MET A 254 1.77 -8.68 -4.72
CA MET A 254 2.53 -9.68 -3.96
C MET A 254 3.64 -10.28 -4.82
N PRO A 255 4.77 -10.69 -4.19
CA PRO A 255 5.81 -11.46 -4.87
C PRO A 255 5.30 -12.83 -5.33
N GLU A 256 5.99 -13.42 -6.29
CA GLU A 256 5.76 -14.76 -6.88
C GLU A 256 4.45 -14.87 -7.67
N ALA A 257 3.30 -14.65 -7.06
CA ALA A 257 2.01 -14.55 -7.75
C ALA A 257 1.21 -13.36 -7.21
N SER A 258 0.80 -12.48 -8.12
CA SER A 258 -0.06 -11.33 -7.81
C SER A 258 -1.50 -11.77 -7.51
N GLY A 259 -2.30 -10.90 -6.88
CA GLY A 259 -3.72 -11.16 -6.67
C GLY A 259 -4.50 -11.39 -7.96
N PHE A 260 -4.13 -10.74 -9.05
CA PHE A 260 -4.70 -11.01 -10.36
C PHE A 260 -4.46 -12.44 -10.83
N GLU A 261 -3.25 -12.96 -10.58
CA GLU A 261 -2.94 -14.36 -10.93
C GLU A 261 -3.70 -15.34 -10.02
N VAL A 262 -3.86 -15.00 -8.74
CA VAL A 262 -4.70 -15.77 -7.81
C VAL A 262 -6.14 -15.85 -8.32
N ILE A 263 -6.77 -14.71 -8.66
CA ILE A 263 -8.13 -14.66 -9.18
C ILE A 263 -8.24 -15.56 -10.43
N LYS A 264 -7.35 -15.35 -11.39
CA LYS A 264 -7.36 -16.08 -12.65
C LYS A 264 -7.24 -17.59 -12.46
N GLN A 265 -6.31 -18.07 -11.64
CA GLN A 265 -6.11 -19.51 -11.42
C GLN A 265 -7.27 -20.13 -10.65
N VAL A 266 -7.80 -19.47 -9.63
CA VAL A 266 -8.94 -19.94 -8.85
C VAL A 266 -10.20 -20.02 -9.70
N LYS A 267 -10.50 -18.99 -10.48
CA LYS A 267 -11.71 -18.94 -11.34
C LYS A 267 -11.61 -19.84 -12.58
N ALA A 268 -10.41 -20.14 -13.06
CA ALA A 268 -10.20 -21.09 -14.16
C ALA A 268 -10.36 -22.56 -13.76
N ASN A 269 -10.22 -22.92 -12.48
CA ASN A 269 -10.29 -24.28 -12.00
C ASN A 269 -11.73 -24.66 -11.60
N ALA A 270 -12.25 -25.74 -12.18
CA ALA A 270 -13.63 -26.20 -11.96
C ALA A 270 -13.95 -26.51 -10.48
N ALA A 271 -12.95 -26.95 -9.70
CA ALA A 271 -13.13 -27.28 -8.29
C ALA A 271 -13.19 -26.05 -7.38
N SER A 272 -12.53 -24.94 -7.74
CA SER A 272 -12.40 -23.75 -6.91
C SER A 272 -13.12 -22.51 -7.43
N LYS A 273 -13.58 -22.49 -8.68
CA LYS A 273 -14.20 -21.31 -9.30
C LYS A 273 -15.41 -20.75 -8.54
N HIS A 274 -16.07 -21.56 -7.73
CA HIS A 274 -17.21 -21.17 -6.92
C HIS A 274 -16.83 -20.41 -5.66
N ILE A 275 -15.54 -20.43 -5.27
CA ILE A 275 -15.07 -19.72 -4.10
C ILE A 275 -15.08 -18.21 -4.40
N PRO A 276 -15.78 -17.39 -3.59
CA PRO A 276 -15.74 -15.96 -3.74
C PRO A 276 -14.35 -15.41 -3.43
N ILE A 277 -13.99 -14.34 -4.14
CA ILE A 277 -12.68 -13.66 -3.98
C ILE A 277 -12.90 -12.18 -3.72
N VAL A 278 -12.36 -11.71 -2.61
CA VAL A 278 -12.29 -10.29 -2.24
C VAL A 278 -10.86 -9.81 -2.45
N VAL A 279 -10.72 -8.74 -3.19
CA VAL A 279 -9.45 -8.01 -3.30
C VAL A 279 -9.39 -6.99 -2.18
N ASN A 280 -8.31 -7.01 -1.40
CA ASN A 280 -8.04 -6.06 -0.31
C ASN A 280 -6.76 -5.27 -0.65
N SER A 281 -6.90 -4.14 -1.34
CA SER A 281 -5.73 -3.40 -1.85
C SER A 281 -5.74 -1.93 -1.46
N SER A 282 -4.53 -1.36 -1.28
CA SER A 282 -4.34 0.08 -1.12
C SER A 282 -4.48 0.87 -2.44
N MET A 283 -4.56 0.15 -3.55
CA MET A 283 -4.67 0.73 -4.89
C MET A 283 -6.12 1.12 -5.19
N SER A 284 -6.48 2.36 -4.93
CA SER A 284 -7.84 2.92 -5.17
C SER A 284 -8.11 3.33 -6.63
N GLY A 285 -7.26 2.95 -7.57
CA GLY A 285 -7.46 3.27 -8.99
C GLY A 285 -8.58 2.47 -9.63
N THR A 286 -9.54 3.16 -10.28
CA THR A 286 -10.68 2.54 -10.98
C THR A 286 -10.25 1.43 -11.96
N SER A 287 -9.08 1.56 -12.60
CA SER A 287 -8.57 0.56 -13.55
C SER A 287 -8.20 -0.78 -12.89
N ASN A 288 -7.72 -0.80 -11.64
CA ASN A 288 -7.38 -2.04 -10.94
C ASN A 288 -8.62 -2.76 -10.43
N GLU A 289 -9.57 -1.99 -9.92
CA GLU A 289 -10.89 -2.49 -9.54
C GLU A 289 -11.61 -3.09 -10.75
N GLU A 290 -11.73 -2.33 -11.86
CA GLU A 290 -12.33 -2.81 -13.11
C GLU A 290 -11.65 -4.07 -13.62
N MET A 291 -10.31 -4.15 -13.54
CA MET A 291 -9.56 -5.32 -13.96
C MET A 291 -9.82 -6.52 -13.04
N ALA A 292 -9.81 -6.35 -11.73
CA ALA A 292 -10.09 -7.42 -10.78
C ALA A 292 -11.51 -7.99 -10.98
N LEU A 293 -12.50 -7.12 -11.13
CA LEU A 293 -13.88 -7.51 -11.41
C LEU A 293 -14.02 -8.17 -12.78
N SER A 294 -13.28 -7.74 -13.80
CA SER A 294 -13.27 -8.39 -15.14
C SER A 294 -12.67 -9.81 -15.13
N LEU A 295 -11.90 -10.15 -14.11
CA LEU A 295 -11.35 -11.48 -13.85
C LEU A 295 -12.24 -12.32 -12.92
N ASP A 296 -13.47 -11.88 -12.67
CA ASP A 296 -14.46 -12.50 -11.79
C ASP A 296 -14.11 -12.43 -10.28
N ALA A 297 -13.37 -11.39 -9.82
CA ALA A 297 -13.37 -11.07 -8.40
C ALA A 297 -14.78 -10.64 -7.97
N ASP A 298 -15.20 -11.05 -6.77
CA ASP A 298 -16.56 -10.79 -6.29
C ASP A 298 -16.69 -9.42 -5.64
N GLU A 299 -15.62 -8.90 -5.03
CA GLU A 299 -15.60 -7.57 -4.40
C GLU A 299 -14.17 -6.99 -4.37
N PHE A 300 -14.09 -5.65 -4.38
CA PHE A 300 -12.85 -4.90 -4.21
C PHE A 300 -13.00 -3.97 -3.01
N ILE A 301 -12.13 -4.12 -2.01
CA ILE A 301 -12.17 -3.39 -0.75
C ILE A 301 -10.89 -2.59 -0.56
N SER A 302 -11.03 -1.37 -0.03
CA SER A 302 -9.89 -0.58 0.43
C SER A 302 -9.16 -1.28 1.56
N LYS A 303 -7.82 -1.28 1.50
CA LYS A 303 -6.97 -2.07 2.38
C LYS A 303 -7.32 -1.89 3.86
N SER A 304 -7.62 -3.02 4.51
CA SER A 304 -7.85 -3.16 5.93
C SER A 304 -9.00 -2.28 6.50
N ASN A 305 -10.09 -2.13 5.74
CA ASN A 305 -11.31 -1.51 6.25
C ASN A 305 -12.17 -2.54 7.01
N PRO A 306 -12.30 -2.46 8.35
CA PRO A 306 -12.98 -3.49 9.14
C PRO A 306 -14.45 -3.67 8.77
N VAL A 307 -15.16 -2.58 8.50
CA VAL A 307 -16.61 -2.60 8.20
C VAL A 307 -16.87 -3.22 6.83
N GLU A 308 -16.07 -2.87 5.82
CA GLU A 308 -16.20 -3.45 4.48
C GLU A 308 -15.85 -4.94 4.49
N ILE A 309 -14.81 -5.35 5.25
CA ILE A 309 -14.45 -6.76 5.40
C ILE A 309 -15.56 -7.53 6.10
N GLU A 310 -16.14 -7.01 7.20
CA GLU A 310 -17.29 -7.64 7.85
C GLU A 310 -18.43 -7.84 6.86
N LYS A 311 -18.78 -6.79 6.10
CA LYS A 311 -19.85 -6.84 5.11
C LYS A 311 -19.57 -7.92 4.07
N ALA A 312 -18.38 -7.93 3.46
CA ALA A 312 -18.01 -8.91 2.46
C ALA A 312 -18.04 -10.35 2.99
N VAL A 313 -17.51 -10.58 4.20
CA VAL A 313 -17.55 -11.90 4.85
C VAL A 313 -19.00 -12.36 5.05
N ARG A 314 -19.90 -11.47 5.52
CA ARG A 314 -21.32 -11.81 5.69
C ARG A 314 -22.02 -12.10 4.38
N GLU A 315 -21.82 -11.25 3.38
CA GLU A 315 -22.52 -11.35 2.11
C GLU A 315 -22.04 -12.54 1.26
N LEU A 316 -20.75 -12.89 1.33
CA LEU A 316 -20.15 -13.90 0.47
C LEU A 316 -20.03 -15.28 1.11
N MET A 317 -19.85 -15.36 2.44
CA MET A 317 -19.72 -16.67 3.12
C MET A 317 -21.04 -17.24 3.67
N LEU A 318 -22.09 -16.42 3.80
CA LEU A 318 -23.38 -16.86 4.34
C LEU A 318 -24.46 -17.03 3.25
N ARG A 319 -24.06 -16.98 1.98
CA ARG A 319 -24.93 -17.27 0.82
C ARG A 319 -25.27 -18.75 0.69
#